data_e00707d3882e94c02a3c8c8896efd273
#
_entry.id   e00707d3882e94c02a3c8c8896efd273
#
_cell.length_a   1.000
_cell.length_b   1.000
_cell.length_c   1.000
_cell.angle_alpha   90.00
_cell.angle_beta   90.00
_cell.angle_gamma   90.00
#
_symmetry.space_group_name_H-M   'P 1'
#
loop_
_entity.id
_entity.type
_entity.pdbx_description
1 polymer ?
#
loop_
_entity_poly.entity_id
_entity_poly.type
_entity_poly.pdbx_seq_one_letter_code
_entity_poly.pdbx_strand_id
1 'polypeptide(L)'
;MQAGVLSRTLPIMRSRVLRGLLAFMVLTAPLGVQAQSGVTLASLPEPLRLVDALLAVSETHPDLQMAHTQVAAAQIRLEQVESSYGLDAFVELQPRLASKASVSGVDFEDDSRYGLVLSKRLMDFGRSESEKEAASAALKAQQVAFLVRRDRLTLNIMERFFAVILADYTYRLFDERLAISYFRYIRMAERRDRFEQYSDLEVAEHEALYRKAYAARLQADLRRRQTRHVLALALGRPGELSKELVTPDLAVYRDRELPPYTELADQVISKSPALQARRQDVAAAQAAVDVAQKLNSPVLSAEFEAREYSNTASASRDRYRANLKFNVPLFNGTGQRDTEVALARNTLLHEQAELLSAEYAVREKVLALLVGLEINRAQALAASAQETYRSYYQDHSRALYELEMRSDLGDAQAAAAEAMLEVIRVDFQHALLWAQIDALLGLPTALIQEN
;
A
#
# COMPACT_ATOMS: atom_id res chain seq x y z
N MET A 1 -22.37 58.47 -66.07
CA MET A 1 -23.70 57.92 -66.40
C MET A 1 -23.65 56.39 -66.38
N GLN A 2 -24.53 55.88 -65.55
CA GLN A 2 -25.01 54.49 -65.38
C GLN A 2 -24.04 53.35 -65.07
N ALA A 3 -24.21 52.91 -63.84
CA ALA A 3 -23.78 51.67 -63.23
C ALA A 3 -24.53 50.46 -63.81
N GLY A 4 -23.84 49.38 -64.10
CA GLY A 4 -24.41 48.07 -64.38
C GLY A 4 -24.03 47.07 -63.31
N VAL A 5 -24.95 46.83 -62.39
CA VAL A 5 -24.84 45.80 -61.34
C VAL A 5 -25.10 44.44 -61.97
N LEU A 6 -24.14 43.53 -61.95
CA LEU A 6 -24.33 42.13 -62.24
C LEU A 6 -24.35 41.32 -60.94
N SER A 7 -25.55 41.04 -60.44
CA SER A 7 -25.86 40.07 -59.40
C SER A 7 -25.74 38.66 -59.99
N ARG A 8 -24.70 37.88 -59.60
CA ARG A 8 -24.67 36.44 -59.80
C ARG A 8 -25.14 35.74 -58.55
N THR A 9 -26.35 35.22 -58.60
CA THR A 9 -26.95 34.32 -57.64
C THR A 9 -26.17 33.03 -57.49
N LEU A 10 -25.67 32.72 -56.28
CA LEU A 10 -25.16 31.43 -55.89
C LEU A 10 -26.31 30.42 -55.80
N PRO A 11 -26.15 29.20 -56.33
CA PRO A 11 -27.15 28.15 -56.22
C PRO A 11 -27.18 27.63 -54.78
N ILE A 12 -28.32 27.72 -54.12
CA ILE A 12 -28.61 27.14 -52.82
C ILE A 12 -28.53 25.63 -52.90
N MET A 13 -27.46 25.08 -52.37
CA MET A 13 -27.26 23.62 -52.24
C MET A 13 -28.24 23.07 -51.21
N ARG A 14 -29.26 22.33 -51.64
CA ARG A 14 -30.33 21.75 -50.85
C ARG A 14 -29.78 20.80 -49.80
N SER A 15 -29.90 21.19 -48.56
CA SER A 15 -29.53 20.59 -47.29
C SER A 15 -30.23 19.26 -46.99
N ARG A 16 -29.81 18.17 -47.56
CA ARG A 16 -30.13 16.82 -47.02
C ARG A 16 -29.03 16.21 -46.14
N VAL A 17 -27.79 16.69 -46.28
CA VAL A 17 -26.64 16.21 -45.50
C VAL A 17 -26.54 16.84 -44.10
N LEU A 18 -27.10 18.05 -43.92
CA LEU A 18 -27.02 18.78 -42.61
C LEU A 18 -27.98 18.24 -41.55
N ARG A 19 -29.01 17.47 -41.92
CA ARG A 19 -29.94 16.87 -40.96
C ARG A 19 -29.45 15.54 -40.34
N GLY A 20 -28.48 14.85 -40.99
CA GLY A 20 -27.89 13.62 -40.46
C GLY A 20 -26.77 13.87 -39.44
N LEU A 21 -26.08 15.01 -39.48
CA LEU A 21 -24.96 15.35 -38.59
C LEU A 21 -25.39 15.88 -37.22
N LEU A 22 -26.62 16.41 -37.11
CA LEU A 22 -27.17 16.89 -35.82
C LEU A 22 -27.77 15.79 -34.94
N ALA A 23 -27.99 14.59 -35.46
CA ALA A 23 -28.54 13.46 -34.70
C ALA A 23 -27.48 12.63 -33.97
N PHE A 24 -26.18 12.82 -34.24
CA PHE A 24 -25.10 12.04 -33.64
C PHE A 24 -24.39 12.75 -32.46
N MET A 25 -24.79 13.98 -32.13
CA MET A 25 -24.11 14.82 -31.13
C MET A 25 -24.79 14.85 -29.75
N VAL A 26 -25.75 13.96 -29.48
CA VAL A 26 -26.53 13.98 -28.22
C VAL A 26 -26.46 12.67 -27.43
N LEU A 27 -25.35 11.94 -27.47
CA LEU A 27 -25.20 10.78 -26.58
C LEU A 27 -23.87 10.77 -25.82
N THR A 28 -23.38 11.94 -25.39
CA THR A 28 -22.43 12.02 -24.28
C THR A 28 -23.20 12.55 -23.07
N ALA A 29 -23.97 11.67 -22.44
CA ALA A 29 -24.41 11.91 -21.09
C ALA A 29 -23.14 12.01 -20.22
N PRO A 30 -22.97 13.07 -19.38
CA PRO A 30 -21.91 13.09 -18.41
C PRO A 30 -22.18 11.90 -17.47
N LEU A 31 -21.29 10.94 -17.46
CA LEU A 31 -21.20 9.98 -16.36
C LEU A 31 -21.04 10.81 -15.10
N GLY A 32 -22.14 10.99 -14.38
CA GLY A 32 -22.14 11.64 -13.08
C GLY A 32 -21.14 10.90 -12.22
N VAL A 33 -20.11 11.60 -11.81
CA VAL A 33 -19.28 11.18 -10.69
C VAL A 33 -20.22 11.08 -9.50
N GLN A 34 -20.72 9.88 -9.26
CA GLN A 34 -21.37 9.56 -8.00
C GLN A 34 -20.29 9.74 -6.94
N ALA A 35 -20.41 10.81 -6.16
CA ALA A 35 -19.70 10.92 -4.91
C ALA A 35 -19.99 9.62 -4.14
N GLN A 36 -18.94 8.82 -3.91
CA GLN A 36 -19.05 7.62 -3.08
C GLN A 36 -19.64 8.06 -1.75
N SER A 37 -20.90 7.69 -1.54
CA SER A 37 -21.57 7.77 -0.25
C SER A 37 -20.62 7.08 0.74
N GLY A 38 -20.17 7.85 1.76
CA GLY A 38 -19.24 7.38 2.76
C GLY A 38 -19.71 6.04 3.29
N VAL A 39 -18.86 5.02 3.14
CA VAL A 39 -19.07 3.73 3.76
C VAL A 39 -19.10 4.00 5.27
N THR A 40 -20.27 3.91 5.88
CA THR A 40 -20.43 3.98 7.33
C THR A 40 -19.73 2.74 7.91
N LEU A 41 -18.48 2.91 8.31
CA LEU A 41 -17.73 1.86 9.00
C LEU A 41 -18.46 1.57 10.33
N ALA A 42 -18.72 0.30 10.61
CA ALA A 42 -19.25 -0.11 11.91
C ALA A 42 -18.31 0.37 13.03
N SER A 43 -18.86 0.84 14.16
CA SER A 43 -18.06 1.29 15.31
C SER A 43 -17.20 0.14 15.85
N LEU A 44 -16.00 0.46 16.33
CA LEU A 44 -15.14 -0.53 16.98
C LEU A 44 -15.82 -1.06 18.26
N PRO A 45 -15.69 -2.37 18.55
CA PRO A 45 -16.22 -2.93 19.79
C PRO A 45 -15.49 -2.34 21.02
N GLU A 46 -16.22 -2.21 22.14
CA GLU A 46 -15.62 -1.87 23.43
C GLU A 46 -15.93 -2.98 24.45
N PRO A 47 -14.93 -3.58 25.09
CA PRO A 47 -13.48 -3.35 24.94
C PRO A 47 -12.92 -3.88 23.62
N LEU A 48 -11.87 -3.23 23.08
CA LEU A 48 -11.25 -3.60 21.83
C LEU A 48 -10.22 -4.72 22.03
N ARG A 49 -10.41 -5.84 21.33
CA ARG A 49 -9.44 -6.94 21.27
C ARG A 49 -8.50 -6.74 20.07
N LEU A 50 -7.29 -7.30 20.16
CA LEU A 50 -6.33 -7.22 19.07
C LEU A 50 -6.90 -7.82 17.75
N VAL A 51 -7.58 -8.95 17.83
CA VAL A 51 -8.21 -9.59 16.66
C VAL A 51 -9.25 -8.68 16.02
N ASP A 52 -10.09 -8.03 16.83
CA ASP A 52 -11.09 -7.08 16.32
C ASP A 52 -10.43 -5.88 15.65
N ALA A 53 -9.32 -5.39 16.21
CA ALA A 53 -8.53 -4.32 15.62
C ALA A 53 -7.93 -4.72 14.27
N LEU A 54 -7.40 -5.94 14.14
CA LEU A 54 -6.84 -6.47 12.90
C LEU A 54 -7.91 -6.71 11.83
N LEU A 55 -9.09 -7.21 12.22
CA LEU A 55 -10.23 -7.42 11.31
C LEU A 55 -10.94 -6.12 10.91
N ALA A 56 -10.85 -5.09 11.76
CA ALA A 56 -11.44 -3.78 11.48
C ALA A 56 -10.72 -3.00 10.37
N VAL A 57 -9.54 -3.47 9.95
CA VAL A 57 -8.80 -2.89 8.82
C VAL A 57 -9.56 -3.17 7.54
N SER A 58 -10.30 -2.17 7.09
CA SER A 58 -11.07 -2.26 5.85
C SER A 58 -10.21 -1.95 4.63
N GLU A 59 -10.67 -2.39 3.46
CA GLU A 59 -10.07 -2.02 2.17
C GLU A 59 -10.05 -0.49 1.92
N THR A 60 -10.78 0.28 2.75
CA THR A 60 -10.80 1.74 2.72
C THR A 60 -9.58 2.38 3.39
N HIS A 61 -8.71 1.59 4.05
CA HIS A 61 -7.47 2.13 4.63
C HIS A 61 -6.58 2.71 3.53
N PRO A 62 -6.05 3.96 3.68
CA PRO A 62 -5.31 4.65 2.61
C PRO A 62 -4.15 3.82 2.04
N ASP A 63 -3.39 3.11 2.87
CA ASP A 63 -2.27 2.28 2.43
C ASP A 63 -2.73 1.09 1.58
N LEU A 64 -3.88 0.49 1.91
CA LEU A 64 -4.46 -0.61 1.12
C LEU A 64 -5.11 -0.09 -0.15
N GLN A 65 -5.77 1.07 -0.10
CA GLN A 65 -6.30 1.72 -1.31
C GLN A 65 -5.19 2.05 -2.31
N MET A 66 -4.06 2.63 -1.86
CA MET A 66 -2.91 2.87 -2.73
C MET A 66 -2.39 1.58 -3.36
N ALA A 67 -2.27 0.51 -2.60
CA ALA A 67 -1.84 -0.78 -3.14
C ALA A 67 -2.87 -1.39 -4.09
N HIS A 68 -4.17 -1.29 -3.78
CA HIS A 68 -5.25 -1.75 -4.65
C HIS A 68 -5.28 -0.99 -5.99
N THR A 69 -5.08 0.34 -5.96
CA THR A 69 -5.00 1.12 -7.22
C THR A 69 -3.80 0.73 -8.07
N GLN A 70 -2.68 0.30 -7.48
CA GLN A 70 -1.52 -0.23 -8.21
C GLN A 70 -1.87 -1.56 -8.91
N VAL A 71 -2.58 -2.47 -8.21
CA VAL A 71 -3.08 -3.72 -8.81
C VAL A 71 -4.06 -3.42 -9.94
N ALA A 72 -5.03 -2.50 -9.70
CA ALA A 72 -6.00 -2.10 -10.73
C ALA A 72 -5.31 -1.47 -11.97
N ALA A 73 -4.29 -0.64 -11.77
CA ALA A 73 -3.51 -0.06 -12.87
C ALA A 73 -2.78 -1.13 -13.68
N ALA A 74 -2.20 -2.14 -13.02
CA ALA A 74 -1.56 -3.27 -13.71
C ALA A 74 -2.59 -4.14 -14.46
N GLN A 75 -3.77 -4.35 -13.89
CA GLN A 75 -4.88 -5.05 -14.55
C GLN A 75 -5.34 -4.30 -15.82
N ILE A 76 -5.57 -2.98 -15.70
CA ILE A 76 -5.95 -2.13 -16.84
C ILE A 76 -4.85 -2.17 -17.92
N ARG A 77 -3.58 -2.23 -17.52
CA ARG A 77 -2.46 -2.36 -18.46
C ARG A 77 -2.50 -3.67 -19.23
N LEU A 78 -2.82 -4.78 -18.57
CA LEU A 78 -2.99 -6.09 -19.21
C LEU A 78 -4.18 -6.04 -20.19
N GLU A 79 -5.32 -5.50 -19.77
CA GLU A 79 -6.50 -5.33 -20.65
C GLU A 79 -6.22 -4.41 -21.84
N GLN A 80 -5.43 -3.35 -21.64
CA GLN A 80 -4.97 -2.48 -22.74
C GLN A 80 -4.12 -3.25 -23.76
N VAL A 81 -3.22 -4.11 -23.31
CA VAL A 81 -2.43 -4.97 -24.18
C VAL A 81 -3.35 -5.93 -24.94
N GLU A 82 -4.26 -6.62 -24.25
CA GLU A 82 -5.20 -7.55 -24.88
C GLU A 82 -6.12 -6.85 -25.89
N SER A 83 -6.64 -5.67 -25.57
CA SER A 83 -7.52 -4.91 -26.47
C SER A 83 -6.81 -4.40 -27.71
N SER A 84 -5.50 -4.11 -27.62
CA SER A 84 -4.71 -3.61 -28.77
C SER A 84 -4.59 -4.63 -29.92
N TYR A 85 -4.97 -5.89 -29.67
CA TYR A 85 -5.02 -6.98 -30.66
C TYR A 85 -6.45 -7.36 -31.08
N GLY A 86 -7.42 -6.59 -30.63
CA GLY A 86 -8.83 -6.75 -30.94
C GLY A 86 -9.17 -6.39 -32.42
N LEU A 87 -10.46 -6.25 -32.66
CA LEU A 87 -10.98 -5.71 -33.91
C LEU A 87 -11.11 -4.19 -33.74
N ASP A 88 -10.39 -3.43 -34.55
CA ASP A 88 -10.52 -1.98 -34.65
C ASP A 88 -11.59 -1.63 -35.67
N ALA A 89 -12.56 -0.82 -35.31
CA ALA A 89 -13.60 -0.31 -36.19
C ALA A 89 -13.69 1.21 -36.05
N PHE A 90 -13.54 1.92 -37.16
CA PHE A 90 -13.67 3.37 -37.14
C PHE A 90 -14.38 3.89 -38.41
N VAL A 91 -15.08 5.02 -38.24
CA VAL A 91 -15.69 5.76 -39.34
C VAL A 91 -14.73 6.84 -39.78
N GLU A 92 -14.34 6.79 -41.05
CA GLU A 92 -13.50 7.81 -41.69
C GLU A 92 -14.37 8.81 -42.44
N LEU A 93 -14.31 10.08 -42.05
CA LEU A 93 -14.98 11.19 -42.73
C LEU A 93 -13.90 12.14 -43.22
N GLN A 94 -13.66 12.17 -44.52
CA GLN A 94 -12.65 13.03 -45.13
C GLN A 94 -13.28 13.98 -46.14
N PRO A 95 -13.78 15.15 -45.71
CA PRO A 95 -14.14 16.21 -46.66
C PRO A 95 -12.89 16.70 -47.38
N ARG A 96 -12.93 16.72 -48.73
CA ARG A 96 -11.80 17.09 -49.57
C ARG A 96 -12.25 17.86 -50.78
N LEU A 97 -11.64 19.02 -51.00
CA LEU A 97 -11.70 19.74 -52.26
C LEU A 97 -10.39 19.50 -53.02
N ALA A 98 -10.48 18.94 -54.24
CA ALA A 98 -9.35 18.67 -55.07
C ALA A 98 -9.44 19.46 -56.36
N SER A 99 -8.34 20.06 -56.77
CA SER A 99 -8.21 20.68 -58.07
C SER A 99 -7.59 19.71 -59.06
N LYS A 100 -8.25 19.48 -60.20
CA LYS A 100 -7.65 18.76 -61.32
C LYS A 100 -6.97 19.77 -62.24
N ALA A 101 -5.71 19.54 -62.54
CA ALA A 101 -5.00 20.32 -63.51
C ALA A 101 -5.68 20.10 -64.90
N SER A 102 -6.37 21.13 -65.42
CA SER A 102 -6.99 21.18 -66.70
C SER A 102 -6.32 22.27 -67.55
N VAL A 103 -6.28 22.06 -68.86
CA VAL A 103 -5.71 23.04 -69.83
C VAL A 103 -6.46 24.39 -69.78
N SER A 104 -7.64 24.45 -69.22
CA SER A 104 -8.52 25.62 -69.17
C SER A 104 -8.71 26.32 -67.88
N GLY A 105 -7.92 25.99 -66.85
CA GLY A 105 -8.01 26.67 -65.49
C GLY A 105 -8.03 25.72 -64.32
N VAL A 106 -8.01 26.29 -63.09
CA VAL A 106 -8.10 25.55 -61.82
C VAL A 106 -9.57 25.42 -61.45
N ASP A 107 -10.13 24.21 -61.57
CA ASP A 107 -11.48 23.91 -61.12
C ASP A 107 -11.43 23.03 -59.85
N PHE A 108 -12.13 23.43 -58.80
CA PHE A 108 -12.20 22.67 -57.57
C PHE A 108 -13.45 21.78 -57.57
N GLU A 109 -13.22 20.47 -57.48
CA GLU A 109 -14.27 19.47 -57.33
C GLU A 109 -14.33 18.94 -55.91
N ASP A 110 -15.53 18.62 -55.45
CA ASP A 110 -15.72 17.88 -54.18
C ASP A 110 -15.25 16.43 -54.38
N ASP A 111 -14.19 16.07 -53.67
CA ASP A 111 -13.56 14.73 -53.69
C ASP A 111 -13.67 14.07 -52.31
N SER A 112 -14.71 14.42 -51.54
CA SER A 112 -14.96 13.92 -50.18
C SER A 112 -15.19 12.42 -50.18
N ARG A 113 -14.73 11.76 -49.14
CA ARG A 113 -14.95 10.33 -48.88
C ARG A 113 -15.43 10.06 -47.50
N TYR A 114 -16.30 9.09 -47.36
CA TYR A 114 -16.90 8.63 -46.11
C TYR A 114 -16.83 7.12 -46.09
N GLY A 115 -16.45 6.52 -44.95
CA GLY A 115 -16.32 5.08 -44.91
C GLY A 115 -16.26 4.49 -43.53
N LEU A 116 -16.50 3.18 -43.48
CA LEU A 116 -16.25 2.33 -42.35
C LEU A 116 -14.99 1.50 -42.66
N VAL A 117 -14.06 1.52 -41.75
CA VAL A 117 -12.84 0.71 -41.81
C VAL A 117 -12.82 -0.24 -40.63
N LEU A 118 -12.70 -1.52 -40.90
CA LEU A 118 -12.49 -2.59 -39.92
C LEU A 118 -11.08 -3.12 -40.13
N SER A 119 -10.29 -3.17 -39.05
CA SER A 119 -8.92 -3.66 -39.07
C SER A 119 -8.69 -4.65 -37.96
N LYS A 120 -8.02 -5.77 -38.26
CA LYS A 120 -7.62 -6.76 -37.29
C LYS A 120 -6.22 -7.28 -37.56
N ARG A 121 -5.36 -7.28 -36.55
CA ARG A 121 -4.09 -7.99 -36.62
C ARG A 121 -4.35 -9.49 -36.49
N LEU A 122 -3.89 -10.28 -37.44
CA LEU A 122 -4.08 -11.73 -37.48
C LEU A 122 -2.87 -12.46 -36.92
N MET A 123 -1.65 -11.96 -37.17
CA MET A 123 -0.40 -12.59 -36.73
C MET A 123 0.71 -11.53 -36.64
N ASP A 124 1.53 -11.65 -35.62
CA ASP A 124 2.69 -10.76 -35.36
C ASP A 124 3.94 -11.51 -34.90
N PHE A 125 3.96 -12.83 -35.14
CA PHE A 125 5.08 -13.72 -34.84
C PHE A 125 5.49 -13.71 -33.36
N GLY A 126 4.48 -13.66 -32.45
CA GLY A 126 4.61 -13.79 -31.02
C GLY A 126 4.99 -12.50 -30.29
N ARG A 127 4.90 -11.33 -30.95
CA ARG A 127 5.10 -10.05 -30.28
C ARG A 127 4.01 -9.78 -29.26
N SER A 128 2.74 -9.94 -29.65
CA SER A 128 1.58 -9.76 -28.75
C SER A 128 1.61 -10.71 -27.56
N GLU A 129 2.04 -11.96 -27.74
CA GLU A 129 2.15 -12.92 -26.66
C GLU A 129 3.21 -12.48 -25.63
N SER A 130 4.39 -12.03 -26.08
CA SER A 130 5.41 -11.52 -25.17
C SER A 130 4.98 -10.24 -24.44
N GLU A 131 4.25 -9.33 -25.11
CA GLU A 131 3.67 -8.14 -24.46
C GLU A 131 2.65 -8.53 -23.37
N LYS A 132 1.80 -9.53 -23.65
CA LYS A 132 0.85 -10.08 -22.68
C LYS A 132 1.54 -10.78 -21.51
N GLU A 133 2.56 -11.59 -21.77
CA GLU A 133 3.38 -12.22 -20.73
C GLU A 133 4.02 -11.18 -19.80
N ALA A 134 4.63 -10.12 -20.37
CA ALA A 134 5.20 -9.03 -19.59
C ALA A 134 4.15 -8.33 -18.70
N ALA A 135 2.98 -7.98 -19.27
CA ALA A 135 1.91 -7.34 -18.53
C ALA A 135 1.31 -8.25 -17.45
N SER A 136 1.17 -9.56 -17.73
CA SER A 136 0.65 -10.54 -16.77
C SER A 136 1.62 -10.77 -15.61
N ALA A 137 2.92 -10.83 -15.85
CA ALA A 137 3.95 -10.94 -14.83
C ALA A 137 3.96 -9.69 -13.94
N ALA A 138 3.87 -8.49 -14.53
CA ALA A 138 3.76 -7.24 -13.79
C ALA A 138 2.49 -7.19 -12.90
N LEU A 139 1.34 -7.69 -13.39
CA LEU A 139 0.13 -7.81 -12.59
C LEU A 139 0.34 -8.74 -11.40
N LYS A 140 0.93 -9.92 -11.60
CA LYS A 140 1.23 -10.86 -10.52
C LYS A 140 2.16 -10.24 -9.48
N ALA A 141 3.18 -9.48 -9.89
CA ALA A 141 4.06 -8.75 -8.99
C ALA A 141 3.27 -7.78 -8.09
N GLN A 142 2.36 -6.98 -8.66
CA GLN A 142 1.54 -6.04 -7.90
C GLN A 142 0.54 -6.74 -6.96
N GLN A 143 -0.04 -7.87 -7.36
CA GLN A 143 -0.90 -8.66 -6.49
C GLN A 143 -0.15 -9.20 -5.26
N VAL A 144 1.06 -9.71 -5.45
CA VAL A 144 1.89 -10.17 -4.33
C VAL A 144 2.37 -8.97 -3.47
N ALA A 145 2.74 -7.86 -4.09
CA ALA A 145 3.12 -6.64 -3.38
C ALA A 145 1.96 -6.09 -2.51
N PHE A 146 0.71 -6.25 -2.94
CA PHE A 146 -0.47 -5.92 -2.12
C PHE A 146 -0.50 -6.76 -0.84
N LEU A 147 -0.26 -8.08 -0.91
CA LEU A 147 -0.21 -8.95 0.27
C LEU A 147 0.88 -8.52 1.24
N VAL A 148 2.08 -8.22 0.73
CA VAL A 148 3.20 -7.70 1.55
C VAL A 148 2.83 -6.39 2.25
N ARG A 149 2.11 -5.50 1.55
CA ARG A 149 1.65 -4.23 2.13
C ARG A 149 0.63 -4.45 3.24
N ARG A 150 -0.31 -5.37 3.03
CA ARG A 150 -1.31 -5.77 4.04
C ARG A 150 -0.65 -6.35 5.29
N ASP A 151 0.30 -7.27 5.12
CA ASP A 151 0.99 -7.89 6.25
C ASP A 151 1.83 -6.87 7.03
N ARG A 152 2.46 -5.91 6.35
CA ARG A 152 3.15 -4.79 7.01
C ARG A 152 2.18 -3.93 7.82
N LEU A 153 0.99 -3.65 7.30
CA LEU A 153 -0.04 -2.90 8.02
C LEU A 153 -0.52 -3.68 9.25
N THR A 154 -0.73 -4.99 9.14
CA THR A 154 -1.08 -5.88 10.26
C THR A 154 -0.04 -5.81 11.38
N LEU A 155 1.25 -5.92 11.06
CA LEU A 155 2.34 -5.78 12.03
C LEU A 155 2.38 -4.39 12.67
N ASN A 156 2.17 -3.34 11.91
CA ASN A 156 2.12 -1.97 12.42
C ASN A 156 0.98 -1.78 13.42
N ILE A 157 -0.21 -2.30 13.12
CA ILE A 157 -1.36 -2.25 14.03
C ILE A 157 -1.07 -3.03 15.31
N MET A 158 -0.50 -4.21 15.22
CA MET A 158 -0.12 -5.03 16.37
C MET A 158 0.88 -4.27 17.28
N GLU A 159 1.91 -3.66 16.71
CA GLU A 159 2.86 -2.82 17.43
C GLU A 159 2.18 -1.64 18.12
N ARG A 160 1.28 -0.92 17.42
CA ARG A 160 0.53 0.21 17.97
C ARG A 160 -0.44 -0.21 19.08
N PHE A 161 -1.08 -1.36 18.91
CA PHE A 161 -1.97 -1.92 19.92
C PHE A 161 -1.22 -2.21 21.23
N PHE A 162 -0.07 -2.88 21.13
CA PHE A 162 0.79 -3.15 22.29
C PHE A 162 1.31 -1.87 22.92
N ALA A 163 1.68 -0.87 22.11
CA ALA A 163 2.12 0.42 22.63
C ALA A 163 1.04 1.15 23.43
N VAL A 164 -0.25 1.01 23.11
CA VAL A 164 -1.35 1.58 23.92
C VAL A 164 -1.43 0.88 25.27
N ILE A 165 -1.40 -0.46 25.29
CA ILE A 165 -1.46 -1.24 26.55
C ILE A 165 -0.29 -0.87 27.47
N LEU A 166 0.94 -0.85 26.92
CA LEU A 166 2.13 -0.45 27.69
C LEU A 166 2.04 0.98 28.21
N ALA A 167 1.48 1.90 27.44
CA ALA A 167 1.27 3.27 27.88
C ALA A 167 0.23 3.38 29.00
N ASP A 168 -0.81 2.53 29.00
CA ASP A 168 -1.80 2.47 30.08
C ASP A 168 -1.19 1.96 31.39
N TYR A 169 -0.41 0.89 31.34
CA TYR A 169 0.31 0.39 32.52
C TYR A 169 1.34 1.41 33.02
N THR A 170 2.07 2.04 32.11
CA THR A 170 3.05 3.09 32.46
C THR A 170 2.36 4.29 33.14
N TYR A 171 1.20 4.72 32.65
CA TYR A 171 0.44 5.79 33.28
C TYR A 171 0.02 5.41 34.71
N ARG A 172 -0.52 4.20 34.93
CA ARG A 172 -0.93 3.73 36.23
C ARG A 172 0.24 3.71 37.23
N LEU A 173 1.42 3.24 36.81
CA LEU A 173 2.65 3.23 37.58
C LEU A 173 3.07 4.64 38.04
N PHE A 174 3.06 5.62 37.11
CA PHE A 174 3.45 6.99 37.46
C PHE A 174 2.38 7.75 38.23
N ASP A 175 1.11 7.39 38.11
CA ASP A 175 0.03 7.94 38.92
C ASP A 175 0.18 7.49 40.38
N GLU A 176 0.49 6.22 40.62
CA GLU A 176 0.81 5.68 41.95
C GLU A 176 2.06 6.32 42.52
N ARG A 177 3.16 6.44 41.80
CA ARG A 177 4.38 7.13 42.22
C ARG A 177 4.15 8.59 42.60
N LEU A 178 3.30 9.28 41.86
CA LEU A 178 2.89 10.64 42.18
C LEU A 178 2.16 10.70 43.50
N ALA A 179 1.19 9.81 43.74
CA ALA A 179 0.43 9.76 45.01
C ALA A 179 1.35 9.53 46.18
N ILE A 180 2.30 8.59 46.09
CA ILE A 180 3.30 8.29 47.14
C ILE A 180 4.17 9.52 47.43
N SER A 181 4.72 10.16 46.39
CA SER A 181 5.61 11.32 46.52
C SER A 181 4.89 12.53 47.13
N TYR A 182 3.64 12.76 46.69
CA TYR A 182 2.79 13.83 47.21
C TYR A 182 2.49 13.63 48.69
N PHE A 183 2.08 12.42 49.06
CA PHE A 183 1.77 12.09 50.47
C PHE A 183 2.98 12.29 51.39
N ARG A 184 4.17 11.87 50.94
CA ARG A 184 5.41 12.09 51.70
C ARG A 184 5.73 13.57 51.88
N TYR A 185 5.66 14.34 50.78
CA TYR A 185 5.91 15.78 50.84
C TYR A 185 4.96 16.49 51.80
N ILE A 186 3.64 16.28 51.67
CA ILE A 186 2.65 16.93 52.54
C ILE A 186 2.85 16.53 54.00
N ARG A 187 3.10 15.26 54.29
CA ARG A 187 3.31 14.80 55.66
C ARG A 187 4.56 15.40 56.30
N MET A 188 5.63 15.59 55.54
CA MET A 188 6.84 16.23 56.02
C MET A 188 6.64 17.74 56.24
N ALA A 189 5.97 18.42 55.33
CA ALA A 189 5.65 19.84 55.46
C ALA A 189 4.78 20.10 56.73
N GLU A 190 3.75 19.29 56.95
CA GLU A 190 2.91 19.38 58.16
C GLU A 190 3.70 19.15 59.44
N ARG A 191 4.64 18.18 59.47
CA ARG A 191 5.44 17.88 60.63
C ARG A 191 6.50 18.93 60.88
N ARG A 192 7.03 19.58 59.88
CA ARG A 192 7.88 20.76 60.02
C ARG A 192 7.10 21.91 60.68
N ASP A 193 5.91 22.23 60.14
CA ASP A 193 5.13 23.38 60.57
C ASP A 193 4.55 23.23 61.98
N ARG A 194 4.21 22.00 62.42
CA ARG A 194 3.58 21.74 63.70
C ARG A 194 4.53 21.31 64.79
N PHE A 195 5.64 20.65 64.45
CA PHE A 195 6.49 19.94 65.37
C PHE A 195 7.98 20.23 65.21
N GLU A 196 8.37 21.05 64.19
CA GLU A 196 9.78 21.36 63.88
C GLU A 196 10.65 20.08 63.71
N GLN A 197 10.05 18.96 63.28
CA GLN A 197 10.72 17.66 63.15
C GLN A 197 11.61 17.53 61.91
N TYR A 198 11.44 18.40 60.94
CA TYR A 198 12.19 18.39 59.67
C TYR A 198 12.74 19.78 59.34
N SER A 199 13.87 19.82 58.71
CA SER A 199 14.48 21.06 58.19
C SER A 199 13.81 21.50 56.86
N ASP A 200 13.96 22.78 56.53
CA ASP A 200 13.53 23.32 55.23
C ASP A 200 14.21 22.61 54.05
N LEU A 201 15.47 22.14 54.25
CA LEU A 201 16.18 21.37 53.22
C LEU A 201 15.49 20.04 52.89
N GLU A 202 15.10 19.28 53.93
CA GLU A 202 14.43 17.99 53.76
C GLU A 202 13.04 18.15 53.11
N VAL A 203 12.29 19.18 53.50
CA VAL A 203 11.00 19.48 52.88
C VAL A 203 11.16 19.90 51.43
N ALA A 204 12.16 20.74 51.10
CA ALA A 204 12.47 21.15 49.75
C ALA A 204 12.92 19.97 48.84
N GLU A 205 13.69 19.02 49.38
CA GLU A 205 14.06 17.77 48.71
C GLU A 205 12.82 16.97 48.32
N HIS A 206 11.89 16.76 49.27
CA HIS A 206 10.66 16.01 49.00
C HIS A 206 9.69 16.77 48.09
N GLU A 207 9.66 18.10 48.11
CA GLU A 207 8.95 18.89 47.10
C GLU A 207 9.54 18.69 45.73
N ALA A 208 10.85 18.70 45.58
CA ALA A 208 11.53 18.45 44.30
C ALA A 208 11.21 17.05 43.75
N LEU A 209 11.21 16.02 44.59
CA LEU A 209 10.80 14.64 44.25
C LEU A 209 9.34 14.57 43.77
N TYR A 210 8.43 15.24 44.51
CA TYR A 210 7.02 15.34 44.12
C TYR A 210 6.86 16.04 42.78
N ARG A 211 7.51 17.18 42.55
CA ARG A 211 7.45 17.89 41.26
C ARG A 211 7.99 17.05 40.08
N LYS A 212 9.05 16.28 40.34
CA LYS A 212 9.59 15.31 39.35
C LYS A 212 8.59 14.20 39.04
N ALA A 213 7.93 13.63 40.05
CA ALA A 213 6.90 12.62 39.88
C ALA A 213 5.67 13.18 39.11
N TYR A 214 5.26 14.41 39.42
CA TYR A 214 4.20 15.11 38.68
C TYR A 214 4.52 15.26 37.19
N ALA A 215 5.72 15.71 36.87
CA ALA A 215 6.16 15.85 35.49
C ALA A 215 6.16 14.49 34.75
N ALA A 216 6.67 13.43 35.41
CA ALA A 216 6.69 12.08 34.82
C ALA A 216 5.27 11.52 34.59
N ARG A 217 4.37 11.73 35.54
CA ARG A 217 2.95 11.33 35.36
C ARG A 217 2.27 12.10 34.24
N LEU A 218 2.51 13.40 34.12
CA LEU A 218 1.97 14.20 33.01
C LEU A 218 2.48 13.70 31.66
N GLN A 219 3.78 13.41 31.57
CA GLN A 219 4.39 12.83 30.37
C GLN A 219 3.76 11.47 29.99
N ALA A 220 3.52 10.61 30.99
CA ALA A 220 2.86 9.32 30.77
C ALA A 220 1.40 9.49 30.29
N ASP A 221 0.63 10.44 30.84
CA ASP A 221 -0.74 10.73 30.38
C ASP A 221 -0.76 11.23 28.93
N LEU A 222 0.11 12.15 28.58
CA LEU A 222 0.23 12.64 27.21
C LEU A 222 0.65 11.52 26.24
N ARG A 223 1.59 10.65 26.65
CA ARG A 223 1.99 9.48 25.87
C ARG A 223 0.85 8.50 25.67
N ARG A 224 0.07 8.23 26.71
CA ARG A 224 -1.13 7.38 26.67
C ARG A 224 -2.15 7.90 25.65
N ARG A 225 -2.42 9.21 25.63
CA ARG A 225 -3.32 9.83 24.64
C ARG A 225 -2.72 9.75 23.24
N GLN A 226 -1.44 10.05 23.09
CA GLN A 226 -0.75 9.99 21.80
C GLN A 226 -0.81 8.58 21.19
N THR A 227 -0.53 7.52 21.97
CA THR A 227 -0.54 6.15 21.45
C THR A 227 -1.93 5.74 20.96
N ARG A 228 -3.01 6.15 21.65
CA ARG A 228 -4.38 5.90 21.18
C ARG A 228 -4.69 6.59 19.86
N HIS A 229 -4.32 7.86 19.71
CA HIS A 229 -4.49 8.57 18.45
C HIS A 229 -3.73 7.90 17.32
N VAL A 230 -2.50 7.47 17.58
CA VAL A 230 -1.67 6.79 16.58
C VAL A 230 -2.26 5.42 16.19
N LEU A 231 -2.85 4.68 17.15
CA LEU A 231 -3.57 3.44 16.86
C LEU A 231 -4.82 3.72 15.99
N ALA A 232 -5.62 4.73 16.34
CA ALA A 232 -6.80 5.11 15.57
C ALA A 232 -6.45 5.48 14.10
N LEU A 233 -5.34 6.20 13.90
CA LEU A 233 -4.82 6.48 12.56
C LEU A 233 -4.38 5.21 11.83
N ALA A 234 -3.69 4.29 12.51
CA ALA A 234 -3.26 3.02 11.92
C ALA A 234 -4.43 2.09 11.56
N LEU A 235 -5.57 2.24 12.23
CA LEU A 235 -6.82 1.55 11.89
C LEU A 235 -7.60 2.24 10.76
N GLY A 236 -7.13 3.39 10.25
CA GLY A 236 -7.86 4.19 9.27
C GLY A 236 -9.13 4.86 9.84
N ARG A 237 -9.22 5.05 11.16
CA ARG A 237 -10.37 5.59 11.88
C ARG A 237 -10.00 6.80 12.75
N PRO A 238 -9.60 7.92 12.14
CA PRO A 238 -9.19 9.11 12.87
C PRO A 238 -10.33 9.62 13.77
N GLY A 239 -10.03 9.78 15.07
CA GLY A 239 -11.01 10.26 16.06
C GLY A 239 -11.80 9.16 16.79
N GLU A 240 -11.80 7.93 16.33
CA GLU A 240 -12.41 6.80 17.03
C GLU A 240 -11.39 6.19 18.00
N LEU A 241 -11.43 6.65 19.27
CA LEU A 241 -10.50 6.24 20.30
C LEU A 241 -11.18 5.22 21.23
N SER A 242 -10.70 3.97 21.19
CA SER A 242 -11.16 2.96 22.15
C SER A 242 -10.73 3.33 23.57
N LYS A 243 -11.65 3.20 24.55
CA LYS A 243 -11.40 3.50 25.97
C LYS A 243 -10.64 2.37 26.65
N GLU A 244 -11.02 1.12 26.35
CA GLU A 244 -10.41 -0.07 26.92
C GLU A 244 -9.90 -1.01 25.83
N LEU A 245 -8.67 -1.49 26.00
CA LEU A 245 -8.08 -2.55 25.19
C LEU A 245 -7.91 -3.81 26.06
N VAL A 246 -8.22 -4.96 25.47
CA VAL A 246 -7.98 -6.25 26.11
C VAL A 246 -6.53 -6.67 25.87
N THR A 247 -5.80 -7.01 26.92
CA THR A 247 -4.47 -7.61 26.80
C THR A 247 -4.61 -8.97 26.11
N PRO A 248 -3.98 -9.19 24.94
CA PRO A 248 -4.10 -10.46 24.24
C PRO A 248 -3.38 -11.59 24.96
N ASP A 249 -3.89 -12.82 24.81
CA ASP A 249 -3.15 -14.00 25.16
C ASP A 249 -2.08 -14.29 24.09
N LEU A 250 -0.85 -14.46 24.52
CA LEU A 250 0.33 -14.67 23.67
C LEU A 250 0.93 -16.06 23.82
N ALA A 251 0.19 -17.01 24.43
CA ALA A 251 0.66 -18.38 24.65
C ALA A 251 1.14 -19.05 23.36
N VAL A 252 0.45 -18.79 22.25
CA VAL A 252 0.80 -19.30 20.90
C VAL A 252 2.24 -19.00 20.49
N TYR A 253 2.81 -17.89 20.94
CA TYR A 253 4.18 -17.53 20.60
C TYR A 253 5.19 -18.00 21.64
N ARG A 254 4.79 -18.22 22.88
CA ARG A 254 5.69 -18.50 24.00
C ARG A 254 6.37 -19.87 23.86
N ASP A 255 5.66 -20.87 23.36
CA ASP A 255 6.13 -22.26 23.30
C ASP A 255 6.79 -22.61 21.95
N ARG A 256 6.98 -21.62 21.07
CA ARG A 256 7.64 -21.83 19.79
C ARG A 256 9.14 -22.08 19.96
N GLU A 257 9.63 -23.15 19.33
CA GLU A 257 11.06 -23.45 19.26
C GLU A 257 11.75 -22.59 18.20
N LEU A 258 12.98 -22.16 18.49
CA LEU A 258 13.84 -21.40 17.58
C LEU A 258 14.41 -22.34 16.52
N PRO A 259 14.08 -22.18 15.24
CA PRO A 259 14.68 -22.97 14.17
C PRO A 259 16.14 -22.55 13.93
N PRO A 260 16.98 -23.45 13.39
CA PRO A 260 18.32 -23.10 12.96
C PRO A 260 18.28 -22.01 11.87
N TYR A 261 19.26 -21.09 11.90
CA TYR A 261 19.34 -19.98 10.94
C TYR A 261 19.28 -20.46 9.48
N THR A 262 20.06 -21.48 9.14
CA THR A 262 20.14 -22.01 7.77
C THR A 262 18.79 -22.51 7.26
N GLU A 263 18.08 -23.27 8.09
CA GLU A 263 16.77 -23.80 7.74
C GLU A 263 15.73 -22.67 7.56
N LEU A 264 15.65 -21.74 8.51
CA LEU A 264 14.72 -20.62 8.42
C LEU A 264 15.04 -19.70 7.23
N ALA A 265 16.31 -19.41 6.99
CA ALA A 265 16.73 -18.57 5.87
C ALA A 265 16.33 -19.19 4.53
N ASP A 266 16.55 -20.50 4.34
CA ASP A 266 16.18 -21.21 3.11
C ASP A 266 14.65 -21.27 2.93
N GLN A 267 13.90 -21.51 4.01
CA GLN A 267 12.44 -21.47 3.97
C GLN A 267 11.93 -20.07 3.58
N VAL A 268 12.46 -19.01 4.19
CA VAL A 268 12.05 -17.62 3.88
C VAL A 268 12.43 -17.27 2.45
N ILE A 269 13.63 -17.62 1.96
CA ILE A 269 14.03 -17.35 0.58
C ILE A 269 13.08 -18.02 -0.41
N SER A 270 12.63 -19.24 -0.13
CA SER A 270 11.72 -19.95 -1.03
C SER A 270 10.29 -19.43 -0.99
N LYS A 271 9.77 -19.04 0.19
CA LYS A 271 8.35 -18.74 0.44
C LYS A 271 8.03 -17.26 0.52
N SER A 272 9.02 -16.37 0.76
CA SER A 272 8.79 -14.96 1.02
C SER A 272 7.97 -14.27 -0.08
N PRO A 273 6.81 -13.67 0.24
CA PRO A 273 6.01 -12.94 -0.73
C PRO A 273 6.79 -11.77 -1.34
N ALA A 274 7.62 -11.08 -0.56
CA ALA A 274 8.44 -9.98 -1.06
C ALA A 274 9.42 -10.43 -2.14
N LEU A 275 10.07 -11.59 -1.98
CA LEU A 275 10.96 -12.15 -2.99
C LEU A 275 10.19 -12.74 -4.19
N GLN A 276 8.98 -13.26 -3.95
CA GLN A 276 8.11 -13.71 -5.05
C GLN A 276 7.70 -12.51 -5.94
N ALA A 277 7.35 -11.36 -5.36
CA ALA A 277 7.08 -10.14 -6.13
C ALA A 277 8.29 -9.76 -6.99
N ARG A 278 9.50 -9.70 -6.41
CA ARG A 278 10.74 -9.41 -7.15
C ARG A 278 11.05 -10.40 -8.26
N ARG A 279 10.77 -11.70 -8.05
CA ARG A 279 10.91 -12.70 -9.11
C ARG A 279 9.95 -12.46 -10.27
N GLN A 280 8.73 -11.98 -9.99
CA GLN A 280 7.80 -11.59 -11.05
C GLN A 280 8.26 -10.32 -11.79
N ASP A 281 8.89 -9.35 -11.10
CA ASP A 281 9.49 -8.18 -11.75
C ASP A 281 10.60 -8.59 -12.72
N VAL A 282 11.48 -9.53 -12.33
CA VAL A 282 12.50 -10.12 -13.22
C VAL A 282 11.86 -10.83 -14.42
N ALA A 283 10.78 -11.60 -14.20
CA ALA A 283 10.06 -12.28 -15.27
C ALA A 283 9.42 -11.27 -16.25
N ALA A 284 8.85 -10.18 -15.74
CA ALA A 284 8.30 -9.11 -16.57
C ALA A 284 9.41 -8.41 -17.39
N ALA A 285 10.56 -8.13 -16.78
CA ALA A 285 11.71 -7.55 -17.49
C ALA A 285 12.28 -8.49 -18.54
N GLN A 286 12.31 -9.80 -18.29
CA GLN A 286 12.72 -10.81 -19.29
C GLN A 286 11.76 -10.82 -20.49
N ALA A 287 10.45 -10.84 -20.24
CA ALA A 287 9.44 -10.77 -21.30
C ALA A 287 9.53 -9.45 -22.09
N ALA A 288 9.88 -8.33 -21.41
CA ALA A 288 10.12 -7.06 -22.08
C ALA A 288 11.33 -7.10 -23.05
N VAL A 289 12.38 -7.87 -22.73
CA VAL A 289 13.49 -8.13 -23.65
C VAL A 289 12.99 -8.87 -24.88
N ASP A 290 12.13 -9.88 -24.72
CA ASP A 290 11.56 -10.65 -25.84
C ASP A 290 10.67 -9.76 -26.72
N VAL A 291 9.89 -8.85 -26.13
CA VAL A 291 9.13 -7.82 -26.86
C VAL A 291 10.06 -6.94 -27.71
N ALA A 292 11.14 -6.42 -27.09
CA ALA A 292 12.09 -5.56 -27.77
C ALA A 292 12.79 -6.28 -28.95
N GLN A 293 13.13 -7.56 -28.79
CA GLN A 293 13.72 -8.38 -29.86
C GLN A 293 12.74 -8.58 -31.04
N LYS A 294 11.43 -8.67 -30.74
CA LYS A 294 10.35 -8.86 -31.72
C LYS A 294 9.80 -7.55 -32.29
N LEU A 295 10.40 -6.39 -31.98
CA LEU A 295 9.92 -5.09 -32.43
C LEU A 295 9.80 -5.00 -33.97
N ASN A 296 10.72 -5.63 -34.68
CA ASN A 296 10.74 -5.68 -36.15
C ASN A 296 10.14 -6.98 -36.74
N SER A 297 9.36 -7.72 -35.93
CA SER A 297 8.65 -8.89 -36.44
C SER A 297 7.64 -8.48 -37.54
N PRO A 298 7.45 -9.32 -38.58
CA PRO A 298 6.42 -9.08 -39.56
C PRO A 298 5.03 -9.03 -38.92
N VAL A 299 4.12 -8.30 -39.53
CA VAL A 299 2.72 -8.21 -39.08
C VAL A 299 1.79 -8.54 -40.23
N LEU A 300 0.93 -9.53 -40.03
CA LEU A 300 -0.18 -9.86 -40.95
C LEU A 300 -1.47 -9.27 -40.36
N SER A 301 -2.14 -8.41 -41.12
CA SER A 301 -3.43 -7.82 -40.77
C SER A 301 -4.46 -7.99 -41.86
N ALA A 302 -5.72 -8.15 -41.46
CA ALA A 302 -6.86 -8.08 -42.37
C ALA A 302 -7.54 -6.72 -42.19
N GLU A 303 -7.91 -6.11 -43.29
CA GLU A 303 -8.61 -4.83 -43.29
C GLU A 303 -9.80 -4.92 -44.28
N PHE A 304 -10.96 -4.51 -43.79
CA PHE A 304 -12.16 -4.36 -44.64
C PHE A 304 -12.58 -2.90 -44.61
N GLU A 305 -12.76 -2.35 -45.81
CA GLU A 305 -13.17 -0.96 -46.02
C GLU A 305 -14.48 -0.93 -46.82
N ALA A 306 -15.44 -0.19 -46.30
CA ALA A 306 -16.66 0.18 -47.04
C ALA A 306 -16.67 1.70 -47.18
N ARG A 307 -16.54 2.22 -48.40
CA ARG A 307 -16.37 3.66 -48.68
C ARG A 307 -17.42 4.19 -49.65
N GLU A 308 -17.89 5.39 -49.41
CA GLU A 308 -18.71 6.19 -50.32
C GLU A 308 -17.93 7.45 -50.72
N TYR A 309 -18.03 7.84 -51.98
CA TYR A 309 -17.32 8.99 -52.53
C TYR A 309 -18.34 10.02 -53.06
N SER A 310 -18.13 11.30 -52.76
CA SER A 310 -18.98 12.38 -53.30
C SER A 310 -18.87 12.53 -54.82
N ASN A 311 -17.69 12.28 -55.38
CA ASN A 311 -17.45 12.32 -56.81
C ASN A 311 -17.41 10.89 -57.40
N THR A 312 -18.46 10.51 -58.13
CA THR A 312 -18.61 9.19 -58.77
C THR A 312 -18.06 9.12 -60.20
N ALA A 313 -17.50 10.21 -60.70
CA ALA A 313 -17.03 10.28 -62.12
C ALA A 313 -15.77 9.45 -62.39
N SER A 314 -15.14 8.85 -61.39
CA SER A 314 -13.97 8.00 -61.58
C SER A 314 -14.37 6.52 -61.50
N ALA A 315 -14.22 5.81 -62.66
CA ALA A 315 -14.58 4.41 -62.82
C ALA A 315 -13.72 3.42 -61.97
N SER A 316 -12.73 3.89 -61.20
CA SER A 316 -11.78 3.04 -60.43
C SER A 316 -11.94 3.15 -58.89
N ARG A 317 -13.09 3.58 -58.41
CA ARG A 317 -13.33 3.75 -56.97
C ARG A 317 -14.12 2.57 -56.41
N ASP A 318 -13.38 1.73 -55.66
CA ASP A 318 -13.98 0.56 -55.03
C ASP A 318 -14.82 1.01 -53.81
N ARG A 319 -16.10 0.62 -53.77
CA ARG A 319 -16.98 0.83 -52.64
C ARG A 319 -16.67 -0.11 -51.47
N TYR A 320 -16.23 -1.32 -51.78
CA TYR A 320 -15.85 -2.35 -50.80
C TYR A 320 -14.47 -2.87 -51.17
N ARG A 321 -13.62 -2.95 -50.15
CA ARG A 321 -12.26 -3.46 -50.29
C ARG A 321 -11.94 -4.38 -49.14
N ALA A 322 -11.45 -5.58 -49.38
CA ALA A 322 -10.88 -6.48 -48.42
C ALA A 322 -9.39 -6.64 -48.73
N ASN A 323 -8.56 -6.26 -47.76
CA ASN A 323 -7.11 -6.30 -47.91
C ASN A 323 -6.54 -7.29 -46.88
N LEU A 324 -5.58 -8.10 -47.34
CA LEU A 324 -4.68 -8.84 -46.47
C LEU A 324 -3.32 -8.16 -46.59
N LYS A 325 -2.86 -7.50 -45.50
CA LYS A 325 -1.62 -6.73 -45.48
C LYS A 325 -0.55 -7.51 -44.72
N PHE A 326 0.51 -7.86 -45.40
CA PHE A 326 1.70 -8.45 -44.77
C PHE A 326 2.83 -7.41 -44.78
N ASN A 327 3.07 -6.84 -43.63
CA ASN A 327 4.09 -5.79 -43.43
C ASN A 327 5.35 -6.40 -42.81
N VAL A 328 6.46 -6.33 -43.58
CA VAL A 328 7.79 -6.74 -43.13
C VAL A 328 8.65 -5.49 -43.00
N PRO A 329 8.99 -5.01 -41.79
CA PRO A 329 9.86 -3.87 -41.66
C PRO A 329 11.29 -4.27 -42.03
N LEU A 330 11.76 -3.79 -43.18
CA LEU A 330 13.14 -4.04 -43.63
C LEU A 330 14.15 -3.11 -42.99
N PHE A 331 13.76 -1.85 -42.78
CA PHE A 331 14.57 -0.82 -42.14
C PHE A 331 13.67 0.04 -41.22
N ASN A 332 13.88 -0.05 -39.91
CA ASN A 332 13.21 0.79 -38.91
C ASN A 332 14.25 1.70 -38.27
N GLY A 333 14.54 2.85 -38.85
CA GLY A 333 15.53 3.77 -38.30
C GLY A 333 16.85 3.09 -37.87
N THR A 334 17.96 3.61 -38.26
CA THR A 334 19.26 3.01 -37.92
C THR A 334 19.45 2.89 -36.42
N GLY A 335 19.37 1.66 -35.88
CA GLY A 335 19.69 1.35 -34.46
C GLY A 335 18.54 1.40 -33.46
N GLN A 336 17.29 1.75 -33.81
CA GLN A 336 16.21 1.83 -32.85
C GLN A 336 15.97 0.51 -32.13
N ARG A 337 15.88 -0.62 -32.84
CA ARG A 337 15.72 -1.95 -32.26
C ARG A 337 16.86 -2.29 -31.31
N ASP A 338 18.11 -2.06 -31.74
CA ASP A 338 19.27 -2.41 -30.91
C ASP A 338 19.34 -1.58 -29.65
N THR A 339 18.92 -0.32 -29.72
CA THR A 339 18.80 0.58 -28.56
C THR A 339 17.69 0.09 -27.61
N GLU A 340 16.52 -0.28 -28.10
CA GLU A 340 15.42 -0.81 -27.29
C GLU A 340 15.80 -2.16 -26.64
N VAL A 341 16.45 -3.05 -27.37
CA VAL A 341 16.96 -4.30 -26.82
C VAL A 341 18.02 -4.05 -25.73
N ALA A 342 18.94 -3.10 -25.98
CA ALA A 342 19.97 -2.73 -25.00
C ALA A 342 19.34 -2.14 -23.72
N LEU A 343 18.34 -1.28 -23.86
CA LEU A 343 17.59 -0.69 -22.74
C LEU A 343 16.84 -1.78 -21.94
N ALA A 344 16.11 -2.66 -22.62
CA ALA A 344 15.40 -3.75 -21.99
C ALA A 344 16.33 -4.72 -21.24
N ARG A 345 17.51 -5.03 -21.84
CA ARG A 345 18.54 -5.84 -21.17
C ARG A 345 19.12 -5.16 -19.94
N ASN A 346 19.34 -3.85 -20.01
CA ASN A 346 19.82 -3.08 -18.84
C ASN A 346 18.76 -3.10 -17.71
N THR A 347 17.49 -2.96 -18.04
CA THR A 347 16.38 -3.09 -17.08
C THR A 347 16.36 -4.49 -16.47
N LEU A 348 16.52 -5.55 -17.25
CA LEU A 348 16.58 -6.92 -16.74
C LEU A 348 17.76 -7.12 -15.76
N LEU A 349 18.94 -6.61 -16.10
CA LEU A 349 20.10 -6.67 -15.21
C LEU A 349 19.86 -5.90 -13.91
N HIS A 350 19.17 -4.77 -13.98
CA HIS A 350 18.77 -3.99 -12.81
C HIS A 350 17.83 -4.80 -11.91
N GLU A 351 16.77 -5.39 -12.46
CA GLU A 351 15.82 -6.19 -11.68
C GLU A 351 16.46 -7.45 -11.07
N GLN A 352 17.41 -8.08 -11.78
CA GLN A 352 18.18 -9.20 -11.24
C GLN A 352 19.06 -8.76 -10.05
N ALA A 353 19.70 -7.60 -10.14
CA ALA A 353 20.49 -7.04 -9.05
C ALA A 353 19.62 -6.66 -7.85
N GLU A 354 18.43 -6.08 -8.09
CA GLU A 354 17.42 -5.79 -7.06
C GLU A 354 16.93 -7.07 -6.35
N LEU A 355 16.69 -8.15 -7.09
CA LEU A 355 16.32 -9.43 -6.49
C LEU A 355 17.43 -9.97 -5.59
N LEU A 356 18.68 -9.96 -6.05
CA LEU A 356 19.83 -10.41 -5.26
C LEU A 356 20.03 -9.55 -4.01
N SER A 357 19.89 -8.22 -4.13
CA SER A 357 19.93 -7.30 -3.00
C SER A 357 18.82 -7.59 -1.99
N ALA A 358 17.60 -7.86 -2.46
CA ALA A 358 16.49 -8.24 -1.61
C ALA A 358 16.72 -9.59 -0.90
N GLU A 359 17.34 -10.57 -1.54
CA GLU A 359 17.72 -11.83 -0.92
C GLU A 359 18.74 -11.64 0.21
N TYR A 360 19.72 -10.76 0.03
CA TYR A 360 20.69 -10.42 1.09
C TYR A 360 19.99 -9.70 2.25
N ALA A 361 19.13 -8.74 1.98
CA ALA A 361 18.37 -8.02 3.01
C ALA A 361 17.47 -8.98 3.81
N VAL A 362 16.85 -9.96 3.16
CA VAL A 362 16.05 -10.98 3.82
C VAL A 362 16.91 -11.87 4.72
N ARG A 363 18.09 -12.31 4.28
CA ARG A 363 19.03 -13.10 5.12
C ARG A 363 19.47 -12.33 6.35
N GLU A 364 19.81 -11.05 6.19
CA GLU A 364 20.15 -10.16 7.30
C GLU A 364 18.98 -9.99 8.27
N LYS A 365 17.76 -9.77 7.75
CA LYS A 365 16.55 -9.64 8.57
C LYS A 365 16.25 -10.91 9.36
N VAL A 366 16.38 -12.11 8.75
CA VAL A 366 16.21 -13.40 9.43
C VAL A 366 17.21 -13.53 10.58
N LEU A 367 18.49 -13.22 10.33
CA LEU A 367 19.52 -13.26 11.37
C LEU A 367 19.20 -12.31 12.51
N ALA A 368 18.83 -11.06 12.19
CA ALA A 368 18.45 -10.06 13.20
C ALA A 368 17.25 -10.49 14.05
N LEU A 369 16.26 -11.15 13.43
CA LEU A 369 15.08 -11.65 14.15
C LEU A 369 15.44 -12.82 15.08
N LEU A 370 16.26 -13.77 14.65
CA LEU A 370 16.72 -14.87 15.49
C LEU A 370 17.56 -14.39 16.67
N VAL A 371 18.53 -13.49 16.41
CA VAL A 371 19.32 -12.86 17.49
C VAL A 371 18.39 -12.07 18.44
N GLY A 372 17.41 -11.36 17.89
CA GLY A 372 16.40 -10.66 18.68
C GLY A 372 15.60 -11.60 19.58
N LEU A 373 15.21 -12.77 19.09
CA LEU A 373 14.48 -13.79 19.88
C LEU A 373 15.36 -14.40 20.98
N GLU A 374 16.65 -14.68 20.70
CA GLU A 374 17.59 -15.17 21.73
C GLU A 374 17.79 -14.13 22.85
N ILE A 375 18.01 -12.87 22.49
CA ILE A 375 18.13 -11.77 23.46
C ILE A 375 16.83 -11.63 24.26
N ASN A 376 15.68 -11.64 23.58
CA ASN A 376 14.38 -11.52 24.23
C ASN A 376 14.11 -12.69 25.18
N ARG A 377 14.53 -13.91 24.85
CA ARG A 377 14.42 -15.07 25.75
C ARG A 377 15.24 -14.88 27.04
N ALA A 378 16.45 -14.35 26.93
CA ALA A 378 17.27 -14.02 28.10
C ALA A 378 16.64 -12.90 28.93
N GLN A 379 16.08 -11.88 28.27
CA GLN A 379 15.34 -10.78 28.95
C GLN A 379 14.08 -11.27 29.64
N ALA A 380 13.35 -12.23 29.06
CA ALA A 380 12.17 -12.84 29.68
C ALA A 380 12.51 -13.56 30.99
N LEU A 381 13.60 -14.34 31.00
CA LEU A 381 14.08 -14.99 32.22
C LEU A 381 14.49 -13.97 33.29
N ALA A 382 15.17 -12.90 32.90
CA ALA A 382 15.58 -11.84 33.82
C ALA A 382 14.37 -11.07 34.38
N ALA A 383 13.38 -10.73 33.50
CA ALA A 383 12.16 -10.02 33.89
C ALA A 383 11.30 -10.87 34.86
N SER A 384 11.15 -12.18 34.57
CA SER A 384 10.40 -13.09 35.45
C SER A 384 11.08 -13.27 36.82
N ALA A 385 12.41 -13.39 36.85
CA ALA A 385 13.17 -13.45 38.12
C ALA A 385 13.03 -12.13 38.91
N GLN A 386 13.06 -10.99 38.21
CA GLN A 386 12.87 -9.67 38.84
C GLN A 386 11.45 -9.49 39.39
N GLU A 387 10.43 -9.93 38.62
CA GLU A 387 9.03 -9.92 39.09
C GLU A 387 8.86 -10.76 40.33
N THR A 388 9.38 -12.00 40.33
CA THR A 388 9.34 -12.88 41.52
C THR A 388 10.00 -12.23 42.73
N TYR A 389 11.20 -11.65 42.56
CA TYR A 389 11.89 -10.93 43.61
C TYR A 389 11.05 -9.75 44.15
N ARG A 390 10.48 -8.94 43.27
CA ARG A 390 9.69 -7.77 43.62
C ARG A 390 8.37 -8.14 44.33
N SER A 391 7.76 -9.25 43.92
CA SER A 391 6.57 -9.80 44.58
C SER A 391 6.89 -10.21 46.03
N TYR A 392 7.96 -10.98 46.26
CA TYR A 392 8.40 -11.33 47.63
C TYR A 392 8.77 -10.10 48.45
N TYR A 393 9.43 -9.11 47.86
CA TYR A 393 9.78 -7.88 48.52
C TYR A 393 8.54 -7.08 48.93
N GLN A 394 7.52 -7.03 48.08
CA GLN A 394 6.23 -6.40 48.37
C GLN A 394 5.53 -7.07 49.54
N ASP A 395 5.48 -8.41 49.59
CA ASP A 395 4.87 -9.15 50.67
C ASP A 395 5.64 -8.96 52.00
N HIS A 396 6.97 -8.93 51.95
CA HIS A 396 7.81 -8.62 53.10
C HIS A 396 7.58 -7.19 53.60
N SER A 397 7.53 -6.19 52.70
CA SER A 397 7.27 -4.80 53.05
C SER A 397 5.86 -4.61 53.62
N ARG A 398 4.87 -5.37 53.13
CA ARG A 398 3.52 -5.39 53.71
C ARG A 398 3.51 -5.90 55.15
N ALA A 399 4.17 -7.03 55.39
CA ALA A 399 4.27 -7.59 56.77
C ALA A 399 4.95 -6.62 57.74
N LEU A 400 6.04 -5.96 57.33
CA LEU A 400 6.71 -4.95 58.13
C LEU A 400 5.86 -3.70 58.37
N TYR A 401 5.06 -3.29 57.39
CA TYR A 401 4.14 -2.17 57.54
C TYR A 401 3.02 -2.49 58.54
N GLU A 402 2.46 -3.70 58.51
CA GLU A 402 1.43 -4.18 59.44
C GLU A 402 1.97 -4.25 60.89
N LEU A 403 3.27 -4.50 61.04
CA LEU A 403 3.95 -4.49 62.32
C LEU A 403 4.42 -3.09 62.74
N GLU A 404 4.08 -2.03 61.99
CA GLU A 404 4.52 -0.64 62.23
C GLU A 404 6.06 -0.44 62.22
N MET A 405 6.81 -1.39 61.67
CA MET A 405 8.28 -1.36 61.68
C MET A 405 8.89 -0.58 60.49
N ARG A 406 8.17 -0.48 59.34
CA ARG A 406 8.63 0.22 58.12
C ARG A 406 7.48 0.88 57.40
N SER A 407 7.78 1.93 56.60
CA SER A 407 6.81 2.70 55.83
C SER A 407 7.11 2.73 54.34
N ASP A 408 7.81 1.70 53.79
CA ASP A 408 8.24 1.61 52.39
C ASP A 408 7.30 0.79 51.48
N LEU A 409 6.13 0.39 51.99
CA LEU A 409 5.15 -0.43 51.24
C LEU A 409 4.77 0.18 49.88
N GLY A 410 4.56 1.50 49.79
CA GLY A 410 4.23 2.16 48.55
C GLY A 410 5.35 2.02 47.49
N ASP A 411 6.63 2.18 47.91
CA ASP A 411 7.76 1.98 46.98
C ASP A 411 7.86 0.52 46.55
N ALA A 412 7.59 -0.43 47.43
CA ALA A 412 7.57 -1.85 47.10
C ALA A 412 6.47 -2.19 46.09
N GLN A 413 5.27 -1.61 46.22
CA GLN A 413 4.16 -1.76 45.29
C GLN A 413 4.51 -1.18 43.89
N ALA A 414 5.02 0.05 43.86
CA ALA A 414 5.43 0.69 42.60
C ALA A 414 6.56 -0.10 41.93
N ALA A 415 7.51 -0.67 42.68
CA ALA A 415 8.58 -1.50 42.13
C ALA A 415 8.07 -2.85 41.58
N ALA A 416 7.06 -3.46 42.23
CA ALA A 416 6.41 -4.68 41.74
C ALA A 416 5.61 -4.41 40.46
N ALA A 417 4.86 -3.30 40.38
CA ALA A 417 4.16 -2.88 39.17
C ALA A 417 5.11 -2.59 38.01
N GLU A 418 6.28 -2.01 38.28
CA GLU A 418 7.32 -1.80 37.27
C GLU A 418 7.91 -3.11 36.74
N ALA A 419 8.16 -4.09 37.59
CA ALA A 419 8.64 -5.40 37.20
C ALA A 419 7.60 -6.16 36.33
N MET A 420 6.32 -6.10 36.71
CA MET A 420 5.24 -6.65 35.90
C MET A 420 5.13 -5.98 34.53
N LEU A 421 5.27 -4.65 34.45
CA LEU A 421 5.28 -3.91 33.18
C LEU A 421 6.42 -4.38 32.28
N GLU A 422 7.59 -4.69 32.85
CA GLU A 422 8.73 -5.20 32.07
C GLU A 422 8.46 -6.59 31.50
N VAL A 423 7.83 -7.51 32.28
CA VAL A 423 7.41 -8.82 31.77
C VAL A 423 6.47 -8.66 30.58
N ILE A 424 5.44 -7.82 30.69
CA ILE A 424 4.49 -7.57 29.60
C ILE A 424 5.20 -6.99 28.37
N ARG A 425 6.16 -6.10 28.55
CA ARG A 425 6.95 -5.51 27.46
C ARG A 425 7.73 -6.56 26.70
N VAL A 426 8.40 -7.44 27.42
CA VAL A 426 9.21 -8.52 26.85
C VAL A 426 8.32 -9.53 26.11
N ASP A 427 7.16 -9.90 26.67
CA ASP A 427 6.18 -10.78 26.02
C ASP A 427 5.65 -10.17 24.70
N PHE A 428 5.32 -8.87 24.70
CA PHE A 428 4.88 -8.19 23.48
C PHE A 428 5.97 -8.12 22.43
N GLN A 429 7.20 -7.89 22.82
CA GLN A 429 8.35 -7.90 21.91
C GLN A 429 8.56 -9.29 21.31
N HIS A 430 8.42 -10.35 22.13
CA HIS A 430 8.50 -11.74 21.67
C HIS A 430 7.47 -12.04 20.59
N ALA A 431 6.22 -11.68 20.83
CA ALA A 431 5.14 -11.88 19.87
C ALA A 431 5.36 -11.11 18.56
N LEU A 432 5.86 -9.86 18.62
CA LEU A 432 6.19 -9.07 17.44
C LEU A 432 7.31 -9.68 16.62
N LEU A 433 8.35 -10.21 17.25
CA LEU A 433 9.46 -10.88 16.56
C LEU A 433 8.97 -12.12 15.79
N TRP A 434 8.14 -12.95 16.41
CA TRP A 434 7.54 -14.10 15.76
C TRP A 434 6.57 -13.70 14.64
N ALA A 435 5.72 -12.71 14.87
CA ALA A 435 4.81 -12.21 13.83
C ALA A 435 5.57 -11.67 12.60
N GLN A 436 6.76 -11.07 12.79
CA GLN A 436 7.63 -10.66 11.69
C GLN A 436 8.20 -11.87 10.92
N ILE A 437 8.55 -12.96 11.59
CA ILE A 437 8.98 -14.21 10.94
C ILE A 437 7.82 -14.81 10.14
N ASP A 438 6.62 -14.88 10.73
CA ASP A 438 5.42 -15.37 10.04
C ASP A 438 5.14 -14.55 8.76
N ALA A 439 5.23 -13.22 8.83
CA ALA A 439 5.08 -12.35 7.67
C ALA A 439 6.16 -12.58 6.61
N LEU A 440 7.42 -12.84 6.99
CA LEU A 440 8.48 -13.20 6.04
C LEU A 440 8.22 -14.53 5.34
N LEU A 441 7.57 -15.47 6.01
CA LEU A 441 7.16 -16.77 5.45
C LEU A 441 5.85 -16.69 4.65
N GLY A 442 5.19 -15.54 4.64
CA GLY A 442 3.87 -15.37 4.02
C GLY A 442 2.75 -16.08 4.78
N LEU A 443 2.96 -16.37 6.06
CA LEU A 443 1.95 -16.96 6.94
C LEU A 443 1.10 -15.85 7.56
N PRO A 444 -0.21 -16.05 7.74
CA PRO A 444 -1.03 -15.13 8.50
C PRO A 444 -0.58 -15.11 9.97
N THR A 445 -0.71 -13.94 10.61
CA THR A 445 -0.39 -13.79 12.03
C THR A 445 -1.15 -14.84 12.86
N ALA A 446 -0.45 -15.60 13.70
CA ALA A 446 -1.01 -16.74 14.45
C ALA A 446 -2.24 -16.36 15.29
N LEU A 447 -2.30 -15.12 15.80
CA LEU A 447 -3.44 -14.58 16.56
C LEU A 447 -4.74 -14.46 15.76
N ILE A 448 -4.68 -14.48 14.42
CA ILE A 448 -5.89 -14.44 13.57
C ILE A 448 -6.41 -15.86 13.29
N GLN A 449 -5.59 -16.89 13.47
CA GLN A 449 -5.94 -18.28 13.17
C GLN A 449 -6.74 -18.98 14.28
N GLU A 450 -6.75 -18.45 15.50
CA GLU A 450 -7.41 -19.09 16.67
C GLU A 450 -8.89 -18.70 16.87
N ASN A 451 -9.54 -18.06 15.89
CA ASN A 451 -10.97 -17.71 15.95
C ASN A 451 -11.81 -18.44 14.93
#